data_20dd3f17f01a6a86969373d03e6e315b
#
_entry.id   20dd3f17f01a6a86969373d03e6e315b
#
_cell.length_a   1.000
_cell.length_b   1.000
_cell.length_c   1.000
_cell.angle_alpha   90.00
_cell.angle_beta   90.00
_cell.angle_gamma   90.00
#
_symmetry.space_group_name_H-M   'P 1'
#
loop_
_entity.id
_entity.type
_entity.pdbx_description
1 polymer ?
#
loop_
_entity_poly.entity_id
_entity_poly.type
_entity_poly.pdbx_seq_one_letter_code
_entity_poly.pdbx_strand_id
1 'polypeptide(L)'
;EMCIRDRYRPVRDIQPAPSRVKDLSQIGHPMLKSALAALAVLILAVTGMGYYSVGTLGSNLANSDLNLGGTDKDDLKGADGAVDILLVGSDSRTDAQGNPLSQAELARLNAGEADGELNTDTIIVVRVPNDGSRATAVSIPRDTYVRDSRFGNTKINGVYGEYATQKREQLVAEGVEGRELEEKVAQAGQQGLIDAVADLTGVQVDHYAEVGLLGFVLLTDAVGGVEVCLNNAVNEPLSGANFPAGNSTLDGAQALAFVRQRHDLPRGDLDRIVRQQVFMASLVNEIISAGTLSNPNKLRELSVAVERSLTVDKGWDIMSMATQMSDLAAGNVTFQTIPVTS
;
A
#
# COMPACT_ATOMS: atom_id res chain seq x y z
N GLU A 1 71.17 -6.85 14.62
CA GLU A 1 71.50 -7.65 13.42
C GLU A 1 71.09 -9.09 13.66
N MET A 2 69.96 -9.52 13.16
CA MET A 2 69.51 -10.92 13.23
C MET A 2 69.09 -11.36 11.82
N CYS A 3 70.02 -12.09 11.17
CA CYS A 3 69.82 -12.64 9.84
C CYS A 3 68.81 -13.76 9.87
N ILE A 4 67.68 -13.57 9.21
CA ILE A 4 66.73 -14.63 8.93
C ILE A 4 67.25 -15.43 7.74
N ARG A 5 67.67 -16.65 8.00
CA ARG A 5 68.05 -17.64 6.98
C ARG A 5 66.79 -18.25 6.40
N ASP A 6 66.39 -17.82 5.24
CA ASP A 6 65.40 -18.52 4.42
C ASP A 6 65.98 -19.86 3.95
N ARG A 7 65.49 -20.96 4.54
CA ARG A 7 65.75 -22.30 4.04
C ARG A 7 64.71 -22.62 2.94
N TYR A 8 65.07 -22.33 1.73
CA TYR A 8 64.38 -22.87 0.58
C TYR A 8 64.59 -24.39 0.59
N ARG A 9 63.49 -25.16 0.89
CA ARG A 9 63.48 -26.60 0.62
C ARG A 9 63.01 -26.79 -0.81
N PRO A 10 63.80 -27.38 -1.73
CA PRO A 10 63.33 -27.77 -3.01
C PRO A 10 62.25 -28.85 -2.85
N VAL A 11 61.07 -28.62 -3.44
CA VAL A 11 60.00 -29.62 -3.53
C VAL A 11 60.49 -30.75 -4.44
N ARG A 12 60.96 -31.81 -3.79
CA ARG A 12 61.40 -33.01 -4.48
C ARG A 12 60.32 -34.05 -4.47
N ASP A 13 59.25 -33.95 -4.98
CA ASP A 13 58.32 -35.03 -5.38
C ASP A 13 57.02 -34.39 -5.88
N ILE A 14 57.06 -34.06 -7.16
CA ILE A 14 55.81 -33.93 -7.92
C ILE A 14 55.31 -35.37 -8.10
N GLN A 15 54.36 -35.78 -7.29
CA GLN A 15 53.69 -37.05 -7.51
C GLN A 15 53.01 -37.00 -8.90
N PRO A 16 53.21 -38.00 -9.77
CA PRO A 16 52.50 -38.08 -11.01
C PRO A 16 50.99 -38.16 -10.72
N ALA A 17 50.19 -37.44 -11.50
CA ALA A 17 48.74 -37.44 -11.38
C ALA A 17 48.25 -38.91 -11.32
N PRO A 18 47.29 -39.24 -10.46
CA PRO A 18 46.78 -40.59 -10.31
C PRO A 18 46.17 -41.03 -11.67
N SER A 19 46.77 -42.08 -12.22
CA SER A 19 46.42 -42.63 -13.55
C SER A 19 45.12 -43.42 -13.60
N ARG A 20 44.29 -43.34 -12.54
CA ARG A 20 42.94 -43.93 -12.54
C ARG A 20 41.95 -42.97 -11.90
N VAL A 21 41.01 -42.49 -12.72
CA VAL A 21 39.73 -41.99 -12.25
C VAL A 21 39.12 -43.14 -11.45
N LYS A 22 39.13 -43.08 -10.15
CA LYS A 22 38.34 -43.98 -9.31
C LYS A 22 36.90 -43.68 -9.66
N ASP A 23 36.17 -44.65 -10.24
CA ASP A 23 34.72 -44.59 -10.34
C ASP A 23 34.17 -44.28 -8.92
N LEU A 24 33.71 -43.07 -8.69
CA LEU A 24 33.05 -42.65 -7.48
C LEU A 24 31.68 -43.35 -7.45
N SER A 25 31.66 -44.57 -6.89
CA SER A 25 30.38 -45.22 -6.61
C SER A 25 29.70 -44.42 -5.50
N GLN A 26 28.60 -43.81 -5.83
CA GLN A 26 27.77 -43.09 -4.82
C GLN A 26 27.20 -44.10 -3.84
N ILE A 27 27.73 -44.10 -2.61
CA ILE A 27 27.23 -44.94 -1.52
C ILE A 27 25.94 -44.30 -1.01
N GLY A 28 24.83 -45.06 -1.00
CA GLY A 28 23.54 -44.64 -0.41
C GLY A 28 22.37 -45.35 -1.10
N HIS A 29 21.30 -45.56 -0.36
CA HIS A 29 20.10 -46.23 -0.87
C HIS A 29 19.47 -45.42 -2.03
N PRO A 30 19.24 -46.03 -3.22
CA PRO A 30 18.68 -45.32 -4.37
C PRO A 30 17.30 -44.72 -4.07
N MET A 31 16.48 -45.38 -3.28
CA MET A 31 15.18 -44.82 -2.82
C MET A 31 15.31 -43.55 -1.99
N LEU A 32 16.31 -43.47 -1.12
CA LEU A 32 16.52 -42.27 -0.31
C LEU A 32 16.95 -41.05 -1.19
N LYS A 33 17.80 -41.33 -2.19
CA LYS A 33 18.21 -40.29 -3.14
C LYS A 33 17.07 -39.81 -4.02
N SER A 34 16.23 -40.74 -4.48
CA SER A 34 15.01 -40.38 -5.23
C SER A 34 14.01 -39.58 -4.38
N ALA A 35 13.85 -39.94 -3.11
CA ALA A 35 13.00 -39.21 -2.17
C ALA A 35 13.53 -37.80 -1.90
N LEU A 36 14.84 -37.64 -1.70
CA LEU A 36 15.46 -36.32 -1.51
C LEU A 36 15.41 -35.46 -2.76
N ALA A 37 15.58 -36.06 -3.95
CA ALA A 37 15.44 -35.38 -5.23
C ALA A 37 13.97 -34.90 -5.44
N ALA A 38 13.01 -35.78 -5.15
CA ALA A 38 11.58 -35.43 -5.25
C ALA A 38 11.21 -34.32 -4.25
N LEU A 39 11.73 -34.35 -3.02
CA LEU A 39 11.55 -33.30 -2.03
C LEU A 39 12.16 -31.97 -2.48
N ALA A 40 13.36 -31.98 -3.06
CA ALA A 40 14.00 -30.79 -3.60
C ALA A 40 13.22 -30.19 -4.77
N VAL A 41 12.69 -31.02 -5.69
CA VAL A 41 11.81 -30.57 -6.77
C VAL A 41 10.51 -30.00 -6.22
N LEU A 42 9.92 -30.62 -5.20
CA LEU A 42 8.71 -30.10 -4.55
C LEU A 42 8.97 -28.74 -3.88
N ILE A 43 10.08 -28.58 -3.18
CA ILE A 43 10.49 -27.31 -2.58
C ILE A 43 10.70 -26.25 -3.66
N LEU A 44 11.39 -26.58 -4.76
CA LEU A 44 11.60 -25.67 -5.89
C LEU A 44 10.29 -25.30 -6.59
N ALA A 45 9.36 -26.25 -6.73
CA ALA A 45 8.04 -25.99 -7.31
C ALA A 45 7.21 -25.06 -6.42
N VAL A 46 7.20 -25.31 -5.10
CA VAL A 46 6.48 -24.46 -4.12
C VAL A 46 7.10 -23.06 -4.04
N THR A 47 8.42 -22.96 -3.99
CA THR A 47 9.11 -21.64 -3.97
C THR A 47 8.98 -20.93 -5.30
N GLY A 48 9.07 -21.65 -6.44
CA GLY A 48 8.86 -21.08 -7.78
C GLY A 48 7.42 -20.61 -7.99
N MET A 49 6.43 -21.34 -7.50
CA MET A 49 5.02 -20.95 -7.55
C MET A 49 4.74 -19.76 -6.62
N GLY A 50 5.36 -19.72 -5.42
CA GLY A 50 5.31 -18.59 -4.50
C GLY A 50 5.94 -17.34 -5.12
N TYR A 51 7.13 -17.46 -5.72
CA TYR A 51 7.81 -16.36 -6.40
C TYR A 51 7.02 -15.86 -7.62
N TYR A 52 6.45 -16.76 -8.42
CA TYR A 52 5.59 -16.38 -9.55
C TYR A 52 4.31 -15.67 -9.09
N SER A 53 3.66 -16.17 -8.03
CA SER A 53 2.46 -15.54 -7.48
C SER A 53 2.74 -14.16 -6.88
N VAL A 54 3.89 -13.97 -6.25
CA VAL A 54 4.33 -12.69 -5.70
C VAL A 54 4.78 -11.73 -6.82
N GLY A 55 5.46 -12.25 -7.86
CA GLY A 55 5.91 -11.42 -9.00
C GLY A 55 4.78 -10.90 -9.89
N THR A 56 3.59 -11.52 -9.85
CA THR A 56 2.39 -11.04 -10.58
C THR A 56 1.57 -10.03 -9.77
N LEU A 57 1.82 -9.89 -8.46
CA LEU A 57 1.07 -8.97 -7.57
C LEU A 57 1.13 -7.50 -7.98
N GLY A 58 2.16 -7.07 -8.70
CA GLY A 58 2.30 -5.69 -9.14
C GLY A 58 1.92 -5.44 -10.61
N SER A 59 1.75 -6.49 -11.41
CA SER A 59 1.63 -6.34 -12.87
C SER A 59 0.26 -5.86 -13.36
N ASN A 60 -0.80 -6.03 -12.56
CA ASN A 60 -2.19 -5.70 -12.93
C ASN A 60 -2.77 -4.55 -12.10
N LEU A 61 -1.95 -3.85 -11.33
CA LEU A 61 -2.40 -2.69 -10.57
C LEU A 61 -2.83 -1.57 -11.52
N ALA A 62 -3.92 -0.89 -11.15
CA ALA A 62 -4.25 0.38 -11.79
C ALA A 62 -3.13 1.38 -11.49
N ASN A 63 -2.60 2.02 -12.51
CA ASN A 63 -1.52 2.99 -12.35
C ASN A 63 -1.81 4.27 -13.10
N SER A 64 -1.38 5.38 -12.50
CA SER A 64 -1.48 6.72 -13.07
C SER A 64 -0.10 7.27 -13.40
N ASP A 65 0.00 7.96 -14.54
CA ASP A 65 1.23 8.65 -14.94
C ASP A 65 1.25 10.04 -14.31
N LEU A 66 1.82 10.13 -13.11
CA LEU A 66 1.85 11.33 -12.27
C LEU A 66 3.22 11.99 -12.32
N ASN A 67 3.23 13.32 -12.23
CA ASN A 67 4.45 14.10 -12.09
C ASN A 67 4.78 14.22 -10.59
N LEU A 68 5.60 13.30 -10.11
CA LEU A 68 6.10 13.27 -8.74
C LEU A 68 7.45 13.99 -8.68
N GLY A 69 7.70 14.68 -7.58
CA GLY A 69 8.94 15.46 -7.41
C GLY A 69 10.20 14.63 -7.17
N GLY A 70 10.05 13.31 -7.03
CA GLY A 70 11.14 12.38 -6.76
C GLY A 70 12.04 12.18 -7.99
N THR A 71 13.33 12.01 -7.73
CA THR A 71 14.34 11.64 -8.73
C THR A 71 14.13 10.20 -9.17
N ASP A 72 14.51 9.93 -10.43
CA ASP A 72 14.50 8.63 -11.13
C ASP A 72 13.67 7.50 -10.52
N LYS A 73 12.62 7.08 -11.24
CA LYS A 73 11.63 6.04 -10.90
C LYS A 73 12.22 4.67 -10.50
N ASP A 74 13.52 4.47 -10.63
CA ASP A 74 14.25 3.25 -10.24
C ASP A 74 14.93 3.36 -8.86
N ASP A 75 14.91 4.53 -8.21
CA ASP A 75 15.56 4.71 -6.91
C ASP A 75 14.52 4.55 -5.78
N LEU A 76 14.47 3.36 -5.21
CA LEU A 76 13.68 3.03 -4.00
C LEU A 76 14.12 3.86 -2.76
N LYS A 77 15.09 4.75 -2.96
CA LYS A 77 15.64 5.63 -1.94
C LYS A 77 15.34 7.07 -2.34
N GLY A 78 14.38 7.70 -1.70
CA GLY A 78 14.15 9.13 -1.86
C GLY A 78 15.45 9.93 -1.80
N ALA A 79 15.55 11.00 -2.58
CA ALA A 79 16.79 11.78 -2.74
C ALA A 79 17.29 12.40 -1.42
N ASP A 80 16.42 12.54 -0.44
CA ASP A 80 16.70 13.16 0.87
C ASP A 80 16.90 12.16 2.02
N GLY A 81 17.03 10.85 1.70
CA GLY A 81 17.26 9.79 2.68
C GLY A 81 15.98 9.16 3.26
N ALA A 82 14.83 9.46 2.69
CA ALA A 82 13.55 8.84 3.03
C ALA A 82 12.69 8.72 1.76
N VAL A 83 11.67 7.87 1.81
CA VAL A 83 10.62 7.77 0.80
C VAL A 83 9.34 8.41 1.36
N ASP A 84 8.80 9.39 0.65
CA ASP A 84 7.56 10.07 1.01
C ASP A 84 6.40 9.57 0.13
N ILE A 85 5.40 8.98 0.77
CA ILE A 85 4.25 8.36 0.11
C ILE A 85 2.99 9.16 0.47
N LEU A 86 2.24 9.60 -0.54
CA LEU A 86 0.91 10.17 -0.32
C LEU A 86 -0.15 9.06 -0.42
N LEU A 87 -0.78 8.75 0.71
CA LEU A 87 -1.91 7.83 0.79
C LEU A 87 -3.21 8.62 0.79
N VAL A 88 -4.11 8.27 -0.13
CA VAL A 88 -5.39 8.95 -0.31
C VAL A 88 -6.55 7.97 -0.21
N GLY A 89 -7.56 8.32 0.58
CA GLY A 89 -8.85 7.66 0.59
C GLY A 89 -9.87 8.52 -0.14
N SER A 90 -10.37 8.03 -1.27
CA SER A 90 -11.38 8.73 -2.08
C SER A 90 -12.78 8.14 -1.92
N ASP A 91 -13.79 8.99 -2.03
CA ASP A 91 -15.22 8.57 -2.06
C ASP A 91 -15.63 8.09 -3.46
N SER A 92 -14.72 7.44 -4.15
CA SER A 92 -14.95 6.92 -5.49
C SER A 92 -15.93 5.75 -5.48
N ARG A 93 -16.85 5.75 -6.43
CA ARG A 93 -17.84 4.68 -6.67
C ARG A 93 -17.52 3.84 -7.90
N THR A 94 -16.25 3.82 -8.23
CA THR A 94 -15.65 2.92 -9.22
C THR A 94 -14.65 2.01 -8.51
N ASP A 95 -14.31 0.87 -9.14
CA ASP A 95 -13.14 0.12 -8.74
C ASP A 95 -11.85 0.85 -9.18
N ALA A 96 -10.69 0.32 -8.80
CA ALA A 96 -9.40 0.93 -9.15
C ALA A 96 -9.16 1.01 -10.67
N GLN A 97 -9.83 0.17 -11.48
CA GLN A 97 -9.76 0.18 -12.94
C GLN A 97 -10.78 1.16 -13.58
N GLY A 98 -11.52 1.93 -12.77
CA GLY A 98 -12.51 2.88 -13.24
C GLY A 98 -13.87 2.27 -13.65
N ASN A 99 -14.11 0.98 -13.37
CA ASN A 99 -15.38 0.36 -13.66
C ASN A 99 -16.43 0.77 -12.62
N PRO A 100 -17.66 1.14 -13.02
CA PRO A 100 -18.74 1.48 -12.09
C PRO A 100 -19.07 0.31 -11.15
N LEU A 101 -19.34 0.62 -9.88
CA LEU A 101 -19.77 -0.38 -8.92
C LEU A 101 -21.19 -0.87 -9.20
N SER A 102 -21.42 -2.16 -8.98
CA SER A 102 -22.76 -2.75 -9.04
C SER A 102 -23.65 -2.22 -7.91
N GLN A 103 -24.98 -2.29 -8.09
CA GLN A 103 -25.94 -1.90 -7.07
C GLN A 103 -25.77 -2.69 -5.75
N ALA A 104 -25.35 -3.95 -5.84
CA ALA A 104 -25.07 -4.78 -4.66
C ALA A 104 -23.82 -4.28 -3.89
N GLU A 105 -22.77 -3.89 -4.60
CA GLU A 105 -21.57 -3.28 -4.01
C GLU A 105 -21.90 -1.92 -3.38
N LEU A 106 -22.64 -1.06 -4.08
CA LEU A 106 -23.06 0.25 -3.53
C LEU A 106 -23.92 0.09 -2.27
N ALA A 107 -24.86 -0.85 -2.26
CA ALA A 107 -25.66 -1.14 -1.07
C ALA A 107 -24.81 -1.64 0.11
N ARG A 108 -23.80 -2.48 -0.16
CA ARG A 108 -22.87 -2.97 0.86
C ARG A 108 -22.02 -1.85 1.47
N LEU A 109 -21.65 -0.86 0.67
CA LEU A 109 -20.86 0.29 1.10
C LEU A 109 -21.66 1.32 1.91
N ASN A 110 -22.99 1.20 1.95
CA ASN A 110 -23.88 2.23 2.50
C ASN A 110 -23.51 3.64 1.97
N ALA A 111 -23.20 3.71 0.68
CA ALA A 111 -22.63 4.90 0.05
C ALA A 111 -23.66 5.81 -0.60
N GLY A 112 -24.95 5.41 -0.64
CA GLY A 112 -26.00 6.13 -1.35
C GLY A 112 -25.79 6.19 -2.87
N GLU A 113 -26.59 6.99 -3.57
CA GLU A 113 -26.36 7.28 -4.98
C GLU A 113 -25.18 8.26 -5.14
N ALA A 114 -24.49 8.18 -6.29
CA ALA A 114 -23.41 9.10 -6.60
C ALA A 114 -23.99 10.51 -6.86
N ASP A 115 -23.59 11.46 -6.05
CA ASP A 115 -23.90 12.88 -6.24
C ASP A 115 -22.96 13.61 -7.21
N GLY A 116 -21.98 12.86 -7.76
CA GLY A 116 -21.01 13.35 -8.74
C GLY A 116 -19.82 14.09 -8.11
N GLU A 117 -19.81 14.29 -6.81
CA GLU A 117 -18.68 14.90 -6.12
C GLU A 117 -17.64 13.84 -5.79
N LEU A 118 -16.38 14.09 -6.21
CA LEU A 118 -15.22 13.30 -5.87
C LEU A 118 -14.45 14.01 -4.76
N ASN A 119 -14.60 13.50 -3.53
CA ASN A 119 -13.91 14.05 -2.37
C ASN A 119 -12.85 13.09 -1.86
N THR A 120 -11.73 13.63 -1.38
CA THR A 120 -10.67 12.87 -0.70
C THR A 120 -10.76 13.12 0.80
N ASP A 121 -11.37 12.18 1.49
CA ASP A 121 -11.68 12.31 2.92
C ASP A 121 -10.54 11.89 3.84
N THR A 122 -9.57 11.17 3.30
CA THR A 122 -8.37 10.71 4.02
C THR A 122 -7.15 11.11 3.20
N ILE A 123 -6.27 11.90 3.80
CA ILE A 123 -5.04 12.38 3.17
C ILE A 123 -3.91 12.18 4.19
N ILE A 124 -2.97 11.29 3.89
CA ILE A 124 -1.89 10.92 4.81
C ILE A 124 -0.57 10.93 4.04
N VAL A 125 0.40 11.70 4.52
CA VAL A 125 1.79 11.63 4.05
C VAL A 125 2.56 10.68 4.96
N VAL A 126 3.14 9.63 4.37
CA VAL A 126 3.94 8.64 5.09
C VAL A 126 5.40 8.81 4.70
N ARG A 127 6.23 9.17 5.66
CA ARG A 127 7.67 9.25 5.49
C ARG A 127 8.34 7.99 6.02
N VAL A 128 9.06 7.29 5.14
CA VAL A 128 9.78 6.04 5.44
C VAL A 128 11.27 6.28 5.30
N PRO A 129 12.01 6.41 6.41
CA PRO A 129 13.46 6.61 6.36
C PRO A 129 14.19 5.39 5.78
N ASN A 130 15.21 5.65 4.92
CA ASN A 130 16.02 4.60 4.30
C ASN A 130 16.96 3.86 5.26
N ASP A 131 17.18 4.42 6.44
CA ASP A 131 18.05 3.86 7.48
C ASP A 131 17.36 2.81 8.37
N GLY A 132 16.08 2.50 8.08
CA GLY A 132 15.28 1.57 8.87
C GLY A 132 14.79 2.17 10.20
N SER A 133 14.91 3.46 10.40
CA SER A 133 14.32 4.13 11.57
C SER A 133 12.79 4.20 11.45
N ARG A 134 12.13 4.69 12.51
CA ARG A 134 10.66 4.69 12.62
C ARG A 134 10.01 5.52 11.50
N ALA A 135 9.03 4.93 10.80
CA ALA A 135 8.20 5.64 9.84
C ALA A 135 7.23 6.60 10.55
N THR A 136 6.90 7.70 9.88
CA THR A 136 5.96 8.68 10.40
C THR A 136 4.83 8.88 9.38
N ALA A 137 3.59 8.72 9.85
CA ALA A 137 2.37 8.96 9.08
C ALA A 137 1.70 10.24 9.59
N VAL A 138 1.59 11.23 8.73
CA VAL A 138 1.02 12.55 9.07
C VAL A 138 -0.31 12.72 8.35
N SER A 139 -1.40 12.76 9.10
CA SER A 139 -2.75 13.01 8.57
C SER A 139 -2.97 14.50 8.36
N ILE A 140 -3.49 14.86 7.18
CA ILE A 140 -3.95 16.21 6.84
C ILE A 140 -5.47 16.20 6.96
N PRO A 141 -6.07 17.02 7.88
CA PRO A 141 -7.51 17.10 8.00
C PRO A 141 -8.16 17.56 6.70
N ARG A 142 -9.21 16.89 6.29
CA ARG A 142 -9.93 17.14 5.02
C ARG A 142 -10.43 18.58 4.85
N ASP A 143 -10.74 19.25 5.97
CA ASP A 143 -11.23 20.63 5.98
C ASP A 143 -10.11 21.67 6.05
N THR A 144 -8.83 21.24 5.89
CA THR A 144 -7.69 22.17 5.82
C THR A 144 -7.84 23.08 4.60
N TYR A 145 -7.77 24.39 4.83
CA TYR A 145 -7.78 25.37 3.74
C TYR A 145 -6.42 25.44 3.07
N VAL A 146 -6.46 25.33 1.75
CA VAL A 146 -5.30 25.50 0.87
C VAL A 146 -5.54 26.64 -0.11
N ARG A 147 -4.49 27.27 -0.57
CA ARG A 147 -4.57 28.28 -1.61
C ARG A 147 -4.17 27.70 -2.94
N ASP A 148 -5.16 27.34 -3.72
CA ASP A 148 -4.95 26.86 -5.07
C ASP A 148 -4.80 28.00 -6.07
N SER A 149 -3.92 27.85 -7.05
CA SER A 149 -3.66 28.87 -8.08
C SER A 149 -4.79 29.06 -9.06
N ARG A 150 -5.67 28.05 -9.24
CA ARG A 150 -6.80 28.07 -10.19
C ARG A 150 -8.12 28.36 -9.51
N PHE A 151 -8.35 27.73 -8.33
CA PHE A 151 -9.61 27.76 -7.62
C PHE A 151 -9.62 28.73 -6.42
N GLY A 152 -8.46 29.31 -6.09
CA GLY A 152 -8.33 30.21 -4.95
C GLY A 152 -8.26 29.47 -3.61
N ASN A 153 -8.95 30.00 -2.59
CA ASN A 153 -9.00 29.35 -1.28
C ASN A 153 -10.08 28.27 -1.29
N THR A 154 -9.68 27.01 -1.14
CA THR A 154 -10.58 25.85 -1.09
C THR A 154 -10.19 24.90 0.04
N LYS A 155 -11.06 23.96 0.37
CA LYS A 155 -10.70 22.87 1.28
C LYS A 155 -9.92 21.79 0.52
N ILE A 156 -8.88 21.23 1.15
CA ILE A 156 -8.00 20.27 0.48
C ILE A 156 -8.74 19.04 -0.05
N ASN A 157 -9.81 18.60 0.62
CA ASN A 157 -10.60 17.44 0.18
C ASN A 157 -11.35 17.68 -1.14
N GLY A 158 -11.67 18.94 -1.49
CA GLY A 158 -12.34 19.30 -2.73
C GLY A 158 -11.39 19.46 -3.92
N VAL A 159 -10.09 19.65 -3.67
CA VAL A 159 -9.10 19.93 -4.73
C VAL A 159 -9.11 18.84 -5.81
N TYR A 160 -9.12 17.58 -5.41
CA TYR A 160 -9.21 16.46 -6.37
C TYR A 160 -10.42 16.60 -7.29
N GLY A 161 -11.61 16.81 -6.71
CA GLY A 161 -12.87 16.93 -7.46
C GLY A 161 -12.90 18.15 -8.38
N GLU A 162 -12.36 19.28 -7.96
CA GLU A 162 -12.28 20.51 -8.74
C GLU A 162 -11.42 20.33 -10.01
N TYR A 163 -10.22 19.74 -9.86
CA TYR A 163 -9.35 19.43 -11.01
C TYR A 163 -9.93 18.35 -11.91
N ALA A 164 -10.54 17.32 -11.36
CA ALA A 164 -11.20 16.25 -12.10
C ALA A 164 -12.37 16.80 -12.93
N THR A 165 -13.23 17.64 -12.34
CA THR A 165 -14.38 18.25 -13.02
C THR A 165 -13.94 19.15 -14.16
N GLN A 166 -12.97 20.04 -13.92
CA GLN A 166 -12.43 20.92 -14.97
C GLN A 166 -11.84 20.11 -16.13
N LYS A 167 -11.10 19.02 -15.82
CA LYS A 167 -10.51 18.17 -16.86
C LYS A 167 -11.57 17.42 -17.65
N ARG A 168 -12.63 16.95 -16.98
CA ARG A 168 -13.77 16.28 -17.63
C ARG A 168 -14.47 17.20 -18.62
N GLU A 169 -14.79 18.43 -18.21
CA GLU A 169 -15.42 19.42 -19.10
C GLU A 169 -14.56 19.69 -20.34
N GLN A 170 -13.25 19.85 -20.17
CA GLN A 170 -12.32 20.04 -21.28
C GLN A 170 -12.33 18.85 -22.24
N LEU A 171 -12.15 17.62 -21.73
CA LEU A 171 -12.02 16.42 -22.54
C LEU A 171 -13.33 16.05 -23.26
N VAL A 172 -14.48 16.26 -22.62
CA VAL A 172 -15.79 16.07 -23.26
C VAL A 172 -15.98 17.05 -24.42
N ALA A 173 -15.55 18.31 -24.27
CA ALA A 173 -15.58 19.29 -25.33
C ALA A 173 -14.63 18.92 -26.50
N GLU A 174 -13.57 18.20 -26.23
CA GLU A 174 -12.62 17.65 -27.22
C GLU A 174 -13.12 16.33 -27.85
N GLY A 175 -14.27 15.78 -27.39
CA GLY A 175 -14.86 14.55 -27.89
C GLY A 175 -14.22 13.27 -27.35
N VAL A 176 -13.51 13.34 -26.22
CA VAL A 176 -12.94 12.17 -25.53
C VAL A 176 -14.03 11.50 -24.71
N GLU A 177 -14.15 10.19 -24.83
CA GLU A 177 -15.18 9.40 -24.15
C GLU A 177 -14.63 8.10 -23.56
N GLY A 178 -15.46 7.42 -22.75
CA GLY A 178 -15.18 6.09 -22.23
C GLY A 178 -14.01 6.07 -21.26
N ARG A 179 -13.25 4.97 -21.29
CA ARG A 179 -12.17 4.70 -20.33
C ARG A 179 -11.06 5.75 -20.35
N GLU A 180 -10.69 6.22 -21.53
CA GLU A 180 -9.65 7.26 -21.68
C GLU A 180 -10.05 8.56 -20.98
N LEU A 181 -11.34 8.95 -21.05
CA LEU A 181 -11.87 10.10 -20.33
C LEU A 181 -11.68 9.93 -18.82
N GLU A 182 -12.14 8.79 -18.27
CA GLU A 182 -12.09 8.55 -16.83
C GLU A 182 -10.64 8.49 -16.31
N GLU A 183 -9.72 7.83 -17.01
CA GLU A 183 -8.31 7.76 -16.65
C GLU A 183 -7.65 9.17 -16.59
N LYS A 184 -7.90 10.00 -17.60
CA LYS A 184 -7.34 11.36 -17.65
C LYS A 184 -7.97 12.30 -16.62
N VAL A 185 -9.25 12.11 -16.32
CA VAL A 185 -9.97 12.86 -15.29
C VAL A 185 -9.41 12.53 -13.91
N ALA A 186 -9.27 11.23 -13.59
CA ALA A 186 -8.69 10.80 -12.34
C ALA A 186 -7.25 11.30 -12.17
N GLN A 187 -6.42 11.16 -13.22
CA GLN A 187 -5.04 11.66 -13.23
C GLN A 187 -4.95 13.16 -12.91
N ALA A 188 -5.84 13.96 -13.47
CA ALA A 188 -5.86 15.40 -13.19
C ALA A 188 -6.22 15.71 -11.74
N GLY A 189 -7.22 15.01 -11.17
CA GLY A 189 -7.58 15.14 -9.76
C GLY A 189 -6.43 14.74 -8.82
N GLN A 190 -5.80 13.59 -9.10
CA GLN A 190 -4.64 13.10 -8.36
C GLN A 190 -3.49 14.10 -8.36
N GLN A 191 -3.13 14.62 -9.55
CA GLN A 191 -2.05 15.60 -9.69
C GLN A 191 -2.37 16.90 -8.93
N GLY A 192 -3.60 17.40 -9.03
CA GLY A 192 -4.00 18.60 -8.29
C GLY A 192 -3.88 18.43 -6.78
N LEU A 193 -4.25 17.27 -6.25
CA LEU A 193 -4.11 16.97 -4.82
C LEU A 193 -2.63 16.84 -4.41
N ILE A 194 -1.79 16.19 -5.23
CA ILE A 194 -0.35 16.08 -4.98
C ILE A 194 0.28 17.47 -4.89
N ASP A 195 -0.01 18.33 -5.86
CA ASP A 195 0.51 19.70 -5.90
C ASP A 195 0.05 20.49 -4.66
N ALA A 196 -1.23 20.38 -4.27
CA ALA A 196 -1.76 21.04 -3.08
C ALA A 196 -1.13 20.56 -1.77
N VAL A 197 -0.83 19.26 -1.66
CA VAL A 197 -0.11 18.70 -0.50
C VAL A 197 1.33 19.19 -0.48
N ALA A 198 2.02 19.22 -1.61
CA ALA A 198 3.37 19.74 -1.72
C ALA A 198 3.44 21.22 -1.34
N ASP A 199 2.51 22.05 -1.84
CA ASP A 199 2.43 23.48 -1.50
C ASP A 199 2.12 23.71 -0.02
N LEU A 200 1.27 22.89 0.60
CA LEU A 200 0.90 23.01 2.01
C LEU A 200 2.03 22.59 2.95
N THR A 201 2.73 21.49 2.62
CA THR A 201 3.67 20.83 3.54
C THR A 201 5.13 21.11 3.22
N GLY A 202 5.44 21.49 1.98
CA GLY A 202 6.80 21.57 1.46
C GLY A 202 7.41 20.20 1.14
N VAL A 203 6.63 19.10 1.28
CA VAL A 203 7.09 17.73 1.01
C VAL A 203 6.83 17.39 -0.46
N GLN A 204 7.87 17.01 -1.17
CA GLN A 204 7.75 16.41 -2.50
C GLN A 204 7.53 14.91 -2.33
N VAL A 205 6.37 14.41 -2.76
CA VAL A 205 6.07 12.98 -2.62
C VAL A 205 6.77 12.17 -3.71
N ASP A 206 7.32 11.03 -3.33
CA ASP A 206 7.99 10.09 -4.22
C ASP A 206 6.98 9.11 -4.83
N HIS A 207 5.94 8.74 -4.06
CA HIS A 207 4.92 7.78 -4.47
C HIS A 207 3.52 8.22 -4.09
N TYR A 208 2.55 7.76 -4.87
CA TYR A 208 1.13 7.99 -4.66
C TYR A 208 0.36 6.66 -4.58
N ALA A 209 -0.54 6.54 -3.62
CA ALA A 209 -1.48 5.44 -3.53
C ALA A 209 -2.89 5.93 -3.17
N GLU A 210 -3.88 5.49 -3.91
CA GLU A 210 -5.28 5.82 -3.70
C GLU A 210 -6.12 4.56 -3.49
N VAL A 211 -7.02 4.62 -2.50
CA VAL A 211 -7.97 3.57 -2.17
C VAL A 211 -9.37 4.16 -2.18
N GLY A 212 -10.24 3.64 -3.06
CA GLY A 212 -11.67 3.96 -3.05
C GLY A 212 -12.44 3.14 -2.01
N LEU A 213 -13.73 3.45 -1.84
CA LEU A 213 -14.59 2.79 -0.84
C LEU A 213 -14.63 1.27 -0.99
N LEU A 214 -14.82 0.76 -2.22
CA LEU A 214 -14.83 -0.68 -2.47
C LEU A 214 -13.48 -1.30 -2.14
N GLY A 215 -12.41 -0.63 -2.53
CA GLY A 215 -11.06 -1.07 -2.27
C GLY A 215 -10.77 -1.27 -0.78
N PHE A 216 -11.18 -0.32 0.03
CA PHE A 216 -11.06 -0.41 1.48
C PHE A 216 -11.77 -1.64 2.05
N VAL A 217 -13.00 -1.91 1.58
CA VAL A 217 -13.79 -3.09 2.00
C VAL A 217 -13.10 -4.39 1.59
N LEU A 218 -12.66 -4.48 0.33
CA LEU A 218 -12.02 -5.69 -0.21
C LEU A 218 -10.69 -5.99 0.51
N LEU A 219 -9.87 -4.98 0.77
CA LEU A 219 -8.61 -5.14 1.52
C LEU A 219 -8.85 -5.64 2.95
N THR A 220 -9.82 -5.06 3.63
CA THR A 220 -10.20 -5.46 5.00
C THR A 220 -10.69 -6.91 5.04
N ASP A 221 -11.55 -7.32 4.10
CA ASP A 221 -12.06 -8.68 4.02
C ASP A 221 -10.95 -9.69 3.68
N ALA A 222 -10.03 -9.32 2.78
CA ALA A 222 -8.95 -10.21 2.35
C ALA A 222 -7.97 -10.56 3.47
N VAL A 223 -7.76 -9.66 4.44
CA VAL A 223 -6.96 -9.97 5.64
C VAL A 223 -7.75 -10.78 6.68
N GLY A 224 -9.06 -10.92 6.53
CA GLY A 224 -9.95 -11.65 7.44
C GLY A 224 -10.63 -10.77 8.49
N GLY A 225 -10.67 -9.46 8.26
CA GLY A 225 -11.17 -8.44 9.18
C GLY A 225 -10.06 -7.80 10.01
N VAL A 226 -10.38 -6.70 10.68
CA VAL A 226 -9.44 -5.93 11.50
C VAL A 226 -9.96 -5.77 12.92
N GLU A 227 -9.12 -6.09 13.91
CA GLU A 227 -9.47 -5.94 15.31
C GLU A 227 -9.35 -4.49 15.77
N VAL A 228 -10.40 -3.98 16.40
CA VAL A 228 -10.43 -2.67 17.04
C VAL A 228 -10.97 -2.79 18.46
N CYS A 229 -10.55 -1.89 19.35
CA CYS A 229 -11.05 -1.82 20.72
C CYS A 229 -11.77 -0.49 20.96
N LEU A 230 -13.03 -0.56 21.37
CA LEU A 230 -13.87 0.61 21.65
C LEU A 230 -14.09 0.78 23.16
N ASN A 231 -13.82 1.96 23.67
CA ASN A 231 -14.08 2.29 25.08
C ASN A 231 -15.59 2.28 25.40
N ASN A 232 -16.41 2.71 24.43
CA ASN A 232 -17.87 2.79 24.57
C ASN A 232 -18.55 2.16 23.38
N ALA A 233 -19.77 1.65 23.59
CA ALA A 233 -20.62 1.20 22.48
C ALA A 233 -20.95 2.38 21.56
N VAL A 234 -21.08 2.08 20.26
CA VAL A 234 -21.43 3.05 19.22
C VAL A 234 -22.71 2.59 18.53
N ASN A 235 -23.63 3.50 18.32
CA ASN A 235 -24.83 3.30 17.48
C ASN A 235 -25.10 4.61 16.71
N GLU A 236 -24.52 4.70 15.50
CA GLU A 236 -24.60 5.90 14.66
C GLU A 236 -25.14 5.51 13.26
N PRO A 237 -26.44 5.76 13.01
CA PRO A 237 -27.11 5.27 11.81
C PRO A 237 -26.62 5.89 10.49
N LEU A 238 -26.06 7.12 10.51
CA LEU A 238 -25.66 7.81 9.26
C LEU A 238 -24.45 7.14 8.60
N SER A 239 -23.48 6.69 9.40
CA SER A 239 -22.35 5.87 8.91
C SER A 239 -22.68 4.39 8.85
N GLY A 240 -23.74 3.94 9.53
CA GLY A 240 -24.06 2.54 9.75
C GLY A 240 -23.26 1.90 10.88
N ALA A 241 -22.55 2.68 11.68
CA ALA A 241 -21.73 2.18 12.79
C ALA A 241 -22.61 1.70 13.94
N ASN A 242 -22.52 0.40 14.24
CA ASN A 242 -23.21 -0.22 15.39
C ASN A 242 -22.29 -1.28 16.00
N PHE A 243 -21.57 -0.90 17.06
CA PHE A 243 -20.53 -1.73 17.68
C PHE A 243 -20.69 -1.76 19.20
N PRO A 244 -20.47 -2.91 19.86
CA PRO A 244 -20.37 -2.97 21.32
C PRO A 244 -19.08 -2.31 21.82
N ALA A 245 -19.03 -1.99 23.09
CA ALA A 245 -17.79 -1.67 23.77
C ALA A 245 -16.87 -2.89 23.86
N GLY A 246 -15.55 -2.69 23.88
CA GLY A 246 -14.55 -3.73 23.94
C GLY A 246 -13.97 -4.09 22.57
N ASN A 247 -13.33 -5.26 22.47
CA ASN A 247 -12.71 -5.73 21.24
C ASN A 247 -13.77 -6.25 20.26
N SER A 248 -13.62 -5.87 19.01
CA SER A 248 -14.45 -6.33 17.89
C SER A 248 -13.58 -6.52 16.65
N THR A 249 -13.76 -7.62 15.93
CA THR A 249 -13.18 -7.83 14.61
C THR A 249 -14.17 -7.32 13.58
N LEU A 250 -13.81 -6.30 12.85
CA LEU A 250 -14.64 -5.64 11.85
C LEU A 250 -14.39 -6.24 10.47
N ASP A 251 -15.43 -6.69 9.78
CA ASP A 251 -15.38 -6.95 8.35
C ASP A 251 -15.27 -5.65 7.54
N GLY A 252 -15.10 -5.74 6.21
CA GLY A 252 -14.87 -4.55 5.39
C GLY A 252 -15.98 -3.52 5.46
N ALA A 253 -17.25 -3.92 5.48
CA ALA A 253 -18.39 -3.00 5.56
C ALA A 253 -18.47 -2.34 6.96
N GLN A 254 -18.27 -3.11 8.01
CA GLN A 254 -18.21 -2.62 9.38
C GLN A 254 -17.03 -1.67 9.58
N ALA A 255 -15.86 -2.02 9.06
CA ALA A 255 -14.67 -1.18 9.09
C ALA A 255 -14.89 0.15 8.37
N LEU A 256 -15.55 0.14 7.20
CA LEU A 256 -15.91 1.36 6.49
C LEU A 256 -16.85 2.24 7.31
N ALA A 257 -17.87 1.67 7.95
CA ALA A 257 -18.76 2.39 8.85
C ALA A 257 -17.99 3.00 10.05
N PHE A 258 -17.04 2.24 10.62
CA PHE A 258 -16.20 2.67 11.73
C PHE A 258 -15.32 3.89 11.38
N VAL A 259 -14.64 3.86 10.23
CA VAL A 259 -13.74 4.95 9.82
C VAL A 259 -14.46 6.17 9.26
N ARG A 260 -15.73 6.02 8.87
CA ARG A 260 -16.57 7.12 8.35
C ARG A 260 -17.37 7.85 9.43
N GLN A 261 -17.51 7.28 10.61
CA GLN A 261 -18.30 7.91 11.68
C GLN A 261 -17.74 9.28 12.06
N ARG A 262 -18.61 10.29 12.08
CA ARG A 262 -18.32 11.66 12.53
C ARG A 262 -19.25 12.13 13.65
N HIS A 263 -20.52 11.74 13.55
CA HIS A 263 -21.50 12.11 14.57
C HIS A 263 -21.25 11.35 15.86
N ASP A 264 -21.63 11.95 16.96
CA ASP A 264 -21.40 11.45 18.33
C ASP A 264 -19.92 11.29 18.72
N LEU A 265 -19.01 11.96 18.00
CA LEU A 265 -17.62 12.10 18.37
C LEU A 265 -17.37 13.47 18.97
N PRO A 266 -16.75 13.59 20.16
CA PRO A 266 -16.57 14.86 20.88
C PRO A 266 -15.89 15.96 20.06
N ARG A 267 -14.90 15.58 19.22
CA ARG A 267 -14.16 16.50 18.35
C ARG A 267 -14.48 16.33 16.87
N GLY A 268 -15.59 15.60 16.56
CA GLY A 268 -16.05 15.39 15.18
C GLY A 268 -14.98 14.80 14.27
N ASP A 269 -14.55 15.56 13.27
CA ASP A 269 -13.60 15.10 12.25
C ASP A 269 -12.22 14.72 12.80
N LEU A 270 -11.74 15.42 13.82
CA LEU A 270 -10.45 15.07 14.44
C LEU A 270 -10.48 13.70 15.14
N ASP A 271 -11.59 13.32 15.76
CA ASP A 271 -11.74 11.99 16.34
C ASP A 271 -11.94 10.91 15.27
N ARG A 272 -12.52 11.26 14.12
CA ARG A 272 -12.55 10.38 12.95
C ARG A 272 -11.13 10.09 12.47
N ILE A 273 -10.25 11.08 12.36
CA ILE A 273 -8.85 10.90 11.99
C ILE A 273 -8.15 9.92 12.96
N VAL A 274 -8.37 10.06 14.26
CA VAL A 274 -7.83 9.12 15.26
C VAL A 274 -8.32 7.69 15.00
N ARG A 275 -9.60 7.50 14.67
CA ARG A 275 -10.14 6.18 14.31
C ARG A 275 -9.49 5.60 13.06
N GLN A 276 -9.30 6.43 12.03
CA GLN A 276 -8.60 6.03 10.81
C GLN A 276 -7.15 5.60 11.11
N GLN A 277 -6.43 6.34 11.95
CA GLN A 277 -5.07 6.00 12.36
C GLN A 277 -5.00 4.69 13.15
N VAL A 278 -5.90 4.49 14.11
CA VAL A 278 -5.99 3.23 14.88
C VAL A 278 -6.30 2.05 13.95
N PHE A 279 -7.28 2.23 13.05
CA PHE A 279 -7.64 1.21 12.08
C PHE A 279 -6.47 0.85 11.15
N MET A 280 -5.78 1.86 10.61
CA MET A 280 -4.61 1.65 9.74
C MET A 280 -3.49 0.91 10.46
N ALA A 281 -3.21 1.25 11.72
CA ALA A 281 -2.22 0.54 12.53
C ALA A 281 -2.61 -0.95 12.71
N SER A 282 -3.87 -1.23 13.02
CA SER A 282 -4.38 -2.60 13.16
C SER A 282 -4.35 -3.36 11.84
N LEU A 283 -4.75 -2.72 10.72
CA LEU A 283 -4.70 -3.32 9.38
C LEU A 283 -3.27 -3.71 8.98
N VAL A 284 -2.30 -2.82 9.19
CA VAL A 284 -0.88 -3.10 8.92
C VAL A 284 -0.41 -4.30 9.74
N ASN A 285 -0.74 -4.34 11.03
CA ASN A 285 -0.39 -5.48 11.89
C ASN A 285 -1.02 -6.79 11.39
N GLU A 286 -2.26 -6.77 10.90
CA GLU A 286 -2.93 -7.97 10.37
C GLU A 286 -2.28 -8.45 9.06
N ILE A 287 -1.91 -7.53 8.16
CA ILE A 287 -1.20 -7.86 6.91
C ILE A 287 0.16 -8.51 7.20
N ILE A 288 0.92 -7.95 8.14
CA ILE A 288 2.27 -8.40 8.48
C ILE A 288 2.23 -9.68 9.34
N SER A 289 1.11 -9.99 9.97
CA SER A 289 0.99 -11.18 10.81
C SER A 289 1.42 -12.44 10.05
N ALA A 290 2.19 -13.31 10.72
CA ALA A 290 2.70 -14.55 10.14
C ALA A 290 1.62 -15.45 9.50
N GLY A 291 0.37 -15.29 9.94
CA GLY A 291 -0.77 -16.05 9.41
C GLY A 291 -1.18 -15.61 8.01
N THR A 292 -1.16 -14.31 7.69
CA THR A 292 -1.57 -13.79 6.37
C THR A 292 -0.50 -14.05 5.32
N LEU A 293 0.75 -13.69 5.60
CA LEU A 293 1.86 -13.85 4.64
C LEU A 293 2.27 -15.32 4.42
N SER A 294 2.00 -16.20 5.39
CA SER A 294 2.33 -17.62 5.28
C SER A 294 1.24 -18.48 4.65
N ASN A 295 0.04 -17.95 4.39
CA ASN A 295 -1.08 -18.69 3.83
C ASN A 295 -1.28 -18.35 2.34
N PRO A 296 -1.00 -19.29 1.40
CA PRO A 296 -1.11 -19.04 -0.03
C PRO A 296 -2.51 -18.60 -0.50
N ASN A 297 -3.57 -19.08 0.16
CA ASN A 297 -4.94 -18.69 -0.17
C ASN A 297 -5.21 -17.23 0.23
N LYS A 298 -4.82 -16.85 1.44
CA LYS A 298 -4.94 -15.46 1.91
C LYS A 298 -4.10 -14.51 1.06
N LEU A 299 -2.88 -14.90 0.67
CA LEU A 299 -2.05 -14.11 -0.26
C LEU A 299 -2.73 -13.90 -1.61
N ARG A 300 -3.37 -14.94 -2.15
CA ARG A 300 -4.11 -14.82 -3.41
C ARG A 300 -5.34 -13.92 -3.27
N GLU A 301 -6.11 -14.05 -2.19
CA GLU A 301 -7.25 -13.19 -1.90
C GLU A 301 -6.81 -11.73 -1.73
N LEU A 302 -5.73 -11.49 -0.99
CA LEU A 302 -5.12 -10.18 -0.84
C LEU A 302 -4.63 -9.61 -2.18
N SER A 303 -4.00 -10.44 -3.03
CA SER A 303 -3.57 -10.03 -4.38
C SER A 303 -4.73 -9.50 -5.22
N VAL A 304 -5.82 -10.28 -5.30
CA VAL A 304 -7.02 -9.90 -6.05
C VAL A 304 -7.68 -8.64 -5.46
N ALA A 305 -7.70 -8.55 -4.12
CA ALA A 305 -8.22 -7.37 -3.45
C ALA A 305 -7.39 -6.13 -3.79
N VAL A 306 -6.06 -6.22 -3.71
CA VAL A 306 -5.12 -5.12 -4.01
C VAL A 306 -5.27 -4.66 -5.46
N GLU A 307 -5.35 -5.58 -6.43
CA GLU A 307 -5.55 -5.24 -7.85
C GLU A 307 -6.82 -4.43 -8.10
N ARG A 308 -7.91 -4.73 -7.40
CA ARG A 308 -9.19 -4.00 -7.53
C ARG A 308 -9.30 -2.76 -6.65
N SER A 309 -8.38 -2.59 -5.72
CA SER A 309 -8.50 -1.63 -4.62
C SER A 309 -7.57 -0.44 -4.72
N LEU A 310 -6.39 -0.64 -5.28
CA LEU A 310 -5.31 0.34 -5.28
C LEU A 310 -5.08 0.91 -6.67
N THR A 311 -5.06 2.24 -6.73
CA THR A 311 -4.44 2.98 -7.84
C THR A 311 -3.14 3.58 -7.34
N VAL A 312 -2.05 3.37 -8.08
CA VAL A 312 -0.71 3.83 -7.70
C VAL A 312 -0.05 4.61 -8.82
N ASP A 313 1.04 5.27 -8.53
CA ASP A 313 1.86 5.90 -9.56
C ASP A 313 2.56 4.84 -10.43
N LYS A 314 2.74 5.20 -11.69
CA LYS A 314 3.36 4.32 -12.68
C LYS A 314 4.83 4.08 -12.36
N GLY A 315 5.21 2.80 -12.29
CA GLY A 315 6.58 2.36 -12.06
C GLY A 315 6.93 2.11 -10.59
N TRP A 316 5.99 2.28 -9.66
CA TRP A 316 6.22 1.95 -8.26
C TRP A 316 6.24 0.43 -8.03
N ASP A 317 7.33 -0.09 -7.51
CA ASP A 317 7.45 -1.48 -7.06
C ASP A 317 6.97 -1.63 -5.60
N ILE A 318 5.65 -1.82 -5.45
CA ILE A 318 5.00 -1.99 -4.13
C ILE A 318 5.55 -3.21 -3.38
N MET A 319 5.99 -4.26 -4.10
CA MET A 319 6.49 -5.46 -3.43
C MET A 319 7.87 -5.23 -2.80
N SER A 320 8.74 -4.52 -3.50
CA SER A 320 10.02 -4.08 -2.93
C SER A 320 9.79 -3.17 -1.74
N MET A 321 8.85 -2.23 -1.83
CA MET A 321 8.49 -1.34 -0.73
C MET A 321 7.90 -2.11 0.47
N ALA A 322 6.98 -3.05 0.24
CA ALA A 322 6.42 -3.89 1.30
C ALA A 322 7.49 -4.74 2.00
N THR A 323 8.49 -5.21 1.25
CA THR A 323 9.62 -5.95 1.81
C THR A 323 10.49 -5.04 2.69
N GLN A 324 10.83 -3.84 2.23
CA GLN A 324 11.55 -2.85 3.06
C GLN A 324 10.75 -2.46 4.30
N MET A 325 9.43 -2.28 4.16
CA MET A 325 8.57 -1.99 5.31
C MET A 325 8.42 -3.17 6.26
N SER A 326 8.53 -4.42 5.80
CA SER A 326 8.48 -5.60 6.69
C SER A 326 9.66 -5.62 7.67
N ASP A 327 10.82 -5.12 7.25
CA ASP A 327 11.99 -4.96 8.13
C ASP A 327 11.80 -3.82 9.14
N LEU A 328 10.97 -2.81 8.82
CA LEU A 328 10.54 -1.74 9.72
C LEU A 328 9.36 -2.17 10.61
N ALA A 329 8.73 -3.30 10.28
CA ALA A 329 7.49 -3.73 10.88
C ALA A 329 7.68 -4.32 12.28
N ALA A 330 6.77 -4.26 13.04
CA ALA A 330 6.38 -4.63 14.38
C ALA A 330 6.21 -3.38 15.25
N GLY A 331 5.32 -2.45 14.81
CA GLY A 331 4.89 -1.33 15.64
C GLY A 331 5.73 -0.04 15.51
N ASN A 332 6.52 0.10 14.45
CA ASN A 332 7.42 1.25 14.25
C ASN A 332 6.84 2.38 13.38
N VAL A 333 5.51 2.54 13.33
CA VAL A 333 4.88 3.71 12.66
C VAL A 333 4.33 4.66 13.72
N THR A 334 4.69 5.94 13.63
CA THR A 334 4.13 7.00 14.47
C THR A 334 3.08 7.76 13.68
N PHE A 335 1.85 7.79 14.18
CA PHE A 335 0.76 8.56 13.59
C PHE A 335 0.65 9.93 14.23
N GLN A 336 0.55 10.96 13.40
CA GLN A 336 0.38 12.35 13.82
C GLN A 336 -0.69 13.02 12.93
N THR A 337 -1.22 14.15 13.42
CA THR A 337 -2.10 15.02 12.63
C THR A 337 -1.47 16.39 12.58
N ILE A 338 -1.47 17.07 11.44
CA ILE A 338 -0.95 18.44 11.37
C ILE A 338 -1.72 19.33 12.36
N PRO A 339 -1.05 20.27 13.03
CA PRO A 339 -1.72 21.20 13.93
C PRO A 339 -2.80 22.01 13.17
N VAL A 340 -3.99 22.08 13.75
CA VAL A 340 -5.09 22.89 13.22
C VAL A 340 -5.32 24.08 14.16
N THR A 341 -5.55 25.25 13.57
CA THR A 341 -6.05 26.43 14.28
C THR A 341 -7.54 26.55 13.99
N SER A 342 -8.34 26.64 15.05
CA SER A 342 -9.79 26.88 14.99
C SER A 342 -10.10 28.32 14.61
#